data_5321ed747a2d3c6b6a150919fa53949d
#
_entry.id   5321ed747a2d3c6b6a150919fa53949d
#
_cell.length_a   1.000
_cell.length_b   1.000
_cell.length_c   1.000
_cell.angle_alpha   90.00
_cell.angle_beta   90.00
_cell.angle_gamma   90.00
#
_symmetry.space_group_name_H-M   'P 1'
#
loop_
_entity.id
_entity.type
_entity.pdbx_description
1 polymer ?
#
loop_
_entity_poly.entity_id
_entity_poly.type
_entity_poly.pdbx_seq_one_letter_code
_entity_poly.pdbx_strand_id
1 'polypeptide(L)'
;MRETVDFLLTDWLDVCALTARPRFAEHSAETFSQVLDTSERVAREKFAPFNRLVDIEEPRFDGQKVIVPQATHDAWNAYAATGLLAAAQDFDIGGMQLPYCVESAANAFFAKASVGIGGSLLTVGNANLLMAHGSPLQRKVFALNEFSGRWSGTMCLSEPQAGSSLSDVATRAEPDGADFEADPLGPRFRLRGNKMWISAGEHEITENIIHLVLAKVAGPDGKLVAGTKGISLFVVPKKMVDAEARLTGERNDVALAGLNHKCGWRGTTNTLLNFGEGRFKPQGREGAIGYLVGRPGEGLRCMFHMMNEARIGVGMAATMLGLAGYEASLAYARQRPQGRPVGPAGKDASRPQMPIIGHADIKRMLLAQKSYAEGALALELYCARLVDEQHTGPAAAAGDAALLLEVLTPVAKSWPSEWCLEANSLAIQIHGGYGYTRDFPVEQYWRDNRLNMIHEGTHGIQALDLLGRKVVMNGGAGLTLLGARIGCTLDEVAAVASLAAFGQALATAWLQLQAATQAAWSTGDAQEALANATPYLQAFGHVVLAWVWLDVALACQRGLDQARGRPAFHHGKLSAMRYFFDYELPRTGAWLQVVASRNPLCRDMHDDWF
;
A
#
# COMPACT_ATOMS: atom_id res chain seq x y z
N MET A 1 2.85 18.64 -5.22
CA MET A 1 2.91 17.57 -4.20
C MET A 1 3.53 18.06 -2.90
N ARG A 2 4.75 18.61 -2.85
CA ARG A 2 5.47 18.97 -1.62
C ARG A 2 4.64 19.84 -0.66
N GLU A 3 4.07 20.95 -1.12
CA GLU A 3 3.23 21.82 -0.31
C GLU A 3 2.04 21.09 0.35
N THR A 4 1.46 20.10 -0.35
CA THR A 4 0.38 19.26 0.22
C THR A 4 0.90 18.36 1.32
N VAL A 5 2.06 17.73 1.13
CA VAL A 5 2.69 16.87 2.14
C VAL A 5 3.05 17.69 3.39
N ASP A 6 3.69 18.83 3.21
CA ASP A 6 4.07 19.71 4.33
C ASP A 6 2.84 20.14 5.13
N PHE A 7 1.78 20.61 4.45
CA PHE A 7 0.52 20.99 5.09
C PHE A 7 -0.11 19.82 5.88
N LEU A 8 -0.18 18.63 5.27
CA LEU A 8 -0.78 17.47 5.93
C LEU A 8 0.02 17.03 7.16
N LEU A 9 1.35 17.06 7.09
CA LEU A 9 2.20 16.65 8.21
C LEU A 9 2.23 17.70 9.33
N THR A 10 2.31 18.99 9.00
CA THR A 10 2.55 20.04 9.99
C THR A 10 1.28 20.74 10.46
N ASP A 11 0.44 21.19 9.54
CA ASP A 11 -0.74 21.99 9.87
C ASP A 11 -1.95 21.14 10.26
N TRP A 12 -2.00 19.89 9.77
CA TRP A 12 -3.12 18.99 10.05
C TRP A 12 -2.77 17.92 11.09
N LEU A 13 -1.72 17.12 10.88
CA LEU A 13 -1.37 15.98 11.75
C LEU A 13 -0.45 16.36 12.92
N ASP A 14 0.07 17.58 12.94
CA ASP A 14 1.02 18.06 13.96
C ASP A 14 2.14 17.04 14.28
N VAL A 15 2.82 16.59 13.21
CA VAL A 15 3.87 15.57 13.33
C VAL A 15 5.02 16.07 14.20
N CYS A 16 5.23 17.38 14.27
CA CYS A 16 6.24 17.97 15.14
C CYS A 16 6.01 17.70 16.63
N ALA A 17 4.76 17.50 17.06
CA ALA A 17 4.47 17.11 18.46
C ALA A 17 5.07 15.75 18.83
N LEU A 18 5.39 14.89 17.86
CA LEU A 18 6.08 13.61 18.11
C LEU A 18 7.49 13.79 18.69
N THR A 19 8.16 14.90 18.42
CA THR A 19 9.52 15.16 18.94
C THR A 19 9.58 15.31 20.47
N ALA A 20 8.43 15.51 21.10
CA ALA A 20 8.32 15.46 22.57
C ALA A 20 8.44 14.03 23.14
N ARG A 21 8.38 13.00 22.30
CA ARG A 21 8.51 11.60 22.70
C ARG A 21 9.98 11.19 22.73
N PRO A 22 10.43 10.40 23.74
CA PRO A 22 11.83 10.01 23.86
C PRO A 22 12.43 9.39 22.60
N ARG A 23 11.64 8.58 21.85
CA ARG A 23 12.11 7.94 20.60
C ARG A 23 12.48 8.95 19.53
N PHE A 24 11.81 10.08 19.49
CA PHE A 24 11.94 11.08 18.41
C PHE A 24 12.60 12.39 18.88
N ALA A 25 13.16 12.41 20.10
CA ALA A 25 13.70 13.62 20.71
C ALA A 25 14.90 14.26 19.97
N GLU A 26 15.61 13.46 19.17
CA GLU A 26 16.73 13.94 18.34
C GLU A 26 16.27 14.60 17.03
N HIS A 27 14.96 14.57 16.73
CA HIS A 27 14.37 15.16 15.54
C HIS A 27 13.79 16.55 15.79
N SER A 28 13.60 17.28 14.69
CA SER A 28 12.94 18.57 14.64
C SER A 28 12.14 18.70 13.34
N ALA A 29 11.32 19.75 13.20
CA ALA A 29 10.66 20.09 11.96
C ALA A 29 11.66 20.23 10.78
N GLU A 30 12.86 20.75 11.06
CA GLU A 30 13.91 20.93 10.09
C GLU A 30 14.49 19.59 9.61
N THR A 31 14.74 18.64 10.53
CA THR A 31 15.23 17.29 10.16
C THR A 31 14.18 16.55 9.31
N PHE A 32 12.89 16.67 9.64
CA PHE A 32 11.82 16.10 8.80
C PHE A 32 11.79 16.71 7.40
N SER A 33 11.91 18.05 7.30
CA SER A 33 11.99 18.73 6.01
C SER A 33 13.19 18.27 5.18
N GLN A 34 14.37 18.10 5.78
CA GLN A 34 15.58 17.63 5.10
C GLN A 34 15.43 16.20 4.55
N VAL A 35 14.75 15.31 5.28
CA VAL A 35 14.43 13.96 4.80
C VAL A 35 13.52 14.03 3.56
N LEU A 36 12.47 14.85 3.61
CA LEU A 36 11.55 15.02 2.48
C LEU A 36 12.24 15.67 1.27
N ASP A 37 13.11 16.68 1.47
CA ASP A 37 13.90 17.33 0.41
C ASP A 37 14.82 16.34 -0.29
N THR A 38 15.50 15.52 0.51
CA THR A 38 16.41 14.49 -0.02
C THR A 38 15.63 13.45 -0.83
N SER A 39 14.50 12.98 -0.29
CA SER A 39 13.64 11.99 -0.95
C SER A 39 13.06 12.53 -2.27
N GLU A 40 12.52 13.75 -2.26
CA GLU A 40 12.01 14.40 -3.48
C GLU A 40 13.10 14.56 -4.53
N ARG A 41 14.30 14.99 -4.14
CA ARG A 41 15.43 15.17 -5.05
C ARG A 41 15.88 13.84 -5.67
N VAL A 42 16.09 12.80 -4.85
CA VAL A 42 16.54 11.49 -5.34
C VAL A 42 15.47 10.84 -6.22
N ALA A 43 14.18 10.92 -5.84
CA ALA A 43 13.08 10.42 -6.64
C ALA A 43 13.01 11.11 -8.01
N ARG A 44 13.15 12.44 -8.04
CA ARG A 44 13.13 13.23 -9.27
C ARG A 44 14.33 12.94 -10.18
N GLU A 45 15.52 12.71 -9.62
CA GLU A 45 16.75 12.58 -10.40
C GLU A 45 17.07 11.13 -10.79
N LYS A 46 16.67 10.15 -9.99
CA LYS A 46 17.07 8.74 -10.14
C LYS A 46 15.93 7.80 -10.51
N PHE A 47 14.67 8.20 -10.31
CA PHE A 47 13.50 7.36 -10.58
C PHE A 47 12.65 7.92 -11.73
N ALA A 48 12.19 9.15 -11.61
CA ALA A 48 11.24 9.74 -12.57
C ALA A 48 11.72 9.72 -14.01
N PRO A 49 13.00 10.04 -14.35
CA PRO A 49 13.48 10.05 -15.74
C PRO A 49 13.47 8.67 -16.40
N PHE A 50 13.47 7.61 -15.60
CA PHE A 50 13.58 6.23 -16.07
C PHE A 50 12.28 5.45 -15.99
N ASN A 51 11.18 6.06 -15.49
CA ASN A 51 9.89 5.38 -15.35
C ASN A 51 9.39 4.79 -16.68
N ARG A 52 9.55 5.53 -17.77
CA ARG A 52 9.19 5.07 -19.12
C ARG A 52 10.14 4.01 -19.64
N LEU A 53 11.43 4.15 -19.39
CA LEU A 53 12.45 3.18 -19.82
C LEU A 53 12.15 1.79 -19.26
N VAL A 54 11.90 1.69 -17.94
CA VAL A 54 11.66 0.38 -17.30
C VAL A 54 10.31 -0.24 -17.64
N ASP A 55 9.35 0.54 -18.15
CA ASP A 55 8.09 0.02 -18.70
C ASP A 55 8.29 -0.59 -20.10
N ILE A 56 9.21 -0.03 -20.90
CA ILE A 56 9.51 -0.49 -22.26
C ILE A 56 10.51 -1.65 -22.24
N GLU A 57 11.57 -1.51 -21.46
CA GLU A 57 12.62 -2.51 -21.30
C GLU A 57 12.29 -3.41 -20.10
N GLU A 58 11.31 -4.32 -20.32
CA GLU A 58 10.90 -5.27 -19.27
C GLU A 58 12.06 -6.19 -18.87
N PRO A 59 12.09 -6.67 -17.60
CA PRO A 59 13.04 -7.68 -17.16
C PRO A 59 13.03 -8.91 -18.08
N ARG A 60 14.20 -9.41 -18.46
CA ARG A 60 14.36 -10.59 -19.31
C ARG A 60 15.33 -11.60 -18.70
N PHE A 61 15.05 -12.87 -18.85
CA PHE A 61 15.93 -13.94 -18.45
C PHE A 61 16.79 -14.40 -19.63
N ASP A 62 18.12 -14.42 -19.47
CA ASP A 62 19.06 -14.82 -20.52
C ASP A 62 19.45 -16.31 -20.49
N GLY A 63 18.83 -17.08 -19.59
CA GLY A 63 19.14 -18.49 -19.33
C GLY A 63 19.99 -18.69 -18.07
N GLN A 64 20.63 -17.65 -17.56
CA GLN A 64 21.46 -17.69 -16.35
C GLN A 64 20.99 -16.69 -15.28
N LYS A 65 20.67 -15.46 -15.67
CA LYS A 65 20.29 -14.36 -14.79
C LYS A 65 19.17 -13.51 -15.39
N VAL A 66 18.48 -12.78 -14.53
CA VAL A 66 17.53 -11.76 -14.95
C VAL A 66 18.26 -10.45 -15.18
N ILE A 67 18.07 -9.88 -16.36
CA ILE A 67 18.62 -8.59 -16.78
C ILE A 67 17.53 -7.53 -16.62
N VAL A 68 17.87 -6.44 -15.95
CA VAL A 68 17.08 -5.21 -15.83
C VAL A 68 17.90 -4.01 -16.32
N PRO A 69 17.26 -2.88 -16.68
CA PRO A 69 17.99 -1.66 -17.06
C PRO A 69 18.97 -1.20 -15.96
N GLN A 70 20.12 -0.67 -16.36
CA GLN A 70 21.13 -0.13 -15.43
C GLN A 70 20.54 0.94 -14.51
N ALA A 71 19.57 1.73 -15.01
CA ALA A 71 18.86 2.72 -14.23
C ALA A 71 18.18 2.15 -12.96
N THR A 72 17.74 0.87 -12.99
CA THR A 72 17.17 0.20 -11.81
C THR A 72 18.24 -0.05 -10.74
N HIS A 73 19.45 -0.47 -11.14
CA HIS A 73 20.59 -0.63 -10.22
C HIS A 73 21.00 0.70 -9.60
N ASP A 74 21.11 1.75 -10.42
CA ASP A 74 21.52 3.08 -9.97
C ASP A 74 20.49 3.70 -9.02
N ALA A 75 19.20 3.50 -9.30
CA ALA A 75 18.11 3.95 -8.45
C ALA A 75 18.08 3.22 -7.10
N TRP A 76 18.28 1.89 -7.10
CA TRP A 76 18.40 1.12 -5.86
C TRP A 76 19.55 1.62 -4.99
N ASN A 77 20.73 1.78 -5.56
CA ASN A 77 21.91 2.26 -4.83
C ASN A 77 21.69 3.67 -4.28
N ALA A 78 21.06 4.55 -5.07
CA ALA A 78 20.75 5.91 -4.63
C ALA A 78 19.71 5.92 -3.49
N TYR A 79 18.70 5.04 -3.55
CA TYR A 79 17.71 4.89 -2.48
C TYR A 79 18.36 4.33 -1.21
N ALA A 80 19.13 3.25 -1.30
CA ALA A 80 19.85 2.67 -0.17
C ALA A 80 20.78 3.69 0.52
N ALA A 81 21.46 4.52 -0.27
CA ALA A 81 22.33 5.59 0.23
C ALA A 81 21.60 6.70 1.00
N THR A 82 20.26 6.81 0.90
CA THR A 82 19.47 7.74 1.72
C THR A 82 19.31 7.27 3.17
N GLY A 83 19.54 5.98 3.45
CA GLY A 83 19.27 5.35 4.74
C GLY A 83 17.78 5.01 4.98
N LEU A 84 16.89 5.29 4.04
CA LEU A 84 15.44 5.07 4.21
C LEU A 84 15.05 3.59 4.36
N LEU A 85 15.90 2.64 3.96
CA LEU A 85 15.67 1.21 4.25
C LEU A 85 15.64 0.90 5.75
N ALA A 86 16.32 1.69 6.57
CA ALA A 86 16.37 1.56 8.02
C ALA A 86 15.75 2.75 8.76
N ALA A 87 14.91 3.56 8.09
CA ALA A 87 14.42 4.83 8.61
C ALA A 87 13.81 4.74 10.02
N ALA A 88 12.93 3.77 10.26
CA ALA A 88 12.26 3.57 11.55
C ALA A 88 13.10 2.81 12.59
N GLN A 89 14.27 2.27 12.22
CA GLN A 89 15.10 1.49 13.11
C GLN A 89 15.89 2.35 14.12
N ASP A 90 16.40 1.71 15.19
CA ASP A 90 17.19 2.38 16.21
C ASP A 90 18.55 2.86 15.67
N PHE A 91 19.07 3.94 16.24
CA PHE A 91 20.37 4.52 15.84
C PHE A 91 21.53 3.52 15.99
N ASP A 92 21.52 2.67 17.01
CA ASP A 92 22.58 1.70 17.30
C ASP A 92 22.71 0.58 16.24
N ILE A 93 21.69 0.38 15.44
CA ILE A 93 21.71 -0.55 14.30
C ILE A 93 21.74 0.15 12.94
N GLY A 94 22.05 1.45 12.93
CA GLY A 94 22.17 2.25 11.70
C GLY A 94 20.87 2.85 11.21
N GLY A 95 19.82 2.84 12.01
CA GLY A 95 18.54 3.48 11.72
C GLY A 95 18.54 4.99 11.99
N MET A 96 17.43 5.62 11.69
CA MET A 96 17.22 7.05 11.91
C MET A 96 16.20 7.37 13.01
N GLN A 97 15.54 6.36 13.58
CA GLN A 97 14.39 6.54 14.49
C GLN A 97 13.36 7.53 13.94
N LEU A 98 13.13 7.48 12.63
CA LEU A 98 12.22 8.40 11.96
C LEU A 98 10.76 8.02 12.28
N PRO A 99 9.85 8.99 12.54
CA PRO A 99 8.43 8.69 12.61
C PRO A 99 7.93 8.04 11.31
N TYR A 100 7.12 7.00 11.42
CA TYR A 100 6.60 6.26 10.27
C TYR A 100 5.76 7.14 9.32
N CYS A 101 5.06 8.15 9.83
CA CYS A 101 4.35 9.11 8.99
C CYS A 101 5.30 9.96 8.13
N VAL A 102 6.50 10.30 8.62
CA VAL A 102 7.52 11.01 7.83
C VAL A 102 8.18 10.07 6.82
N GLU A 103 8.48 8.84 7.22
CA GLU A 103 8.98 7.78 6.33
C GLU A 103 7.99 7.51 5.18
N SER A 104 6.70 7.35 5.50
CA SER A 104 5.64 7.15 4.50
C SER A 104 5.53 8.32 3.53
N ALA A 105 5.62 9.55 4.02
CA ALA A 105 5.64 10.75 3.19
C ALA A 105 6.89 10.82 2.29
N ALA A 106 8.05 10.42 2.80
CA ALA A 106 9.30 10.33 2.04
C ALA A 106 9.19 9.28 0.91
N ASN A 107 8.64 8.09 1.23
CA ASN A 107 8.44 7.01 0.25
C ASN A 107 7.39 7.36 -0.82
N ALA A 108 6.43 8.25 -0.52
CA ALA A 108 5.47 8.73 -1.50
C ALA A 108 6.11 9.41 -2.72
N PHE A 109 7.25 10.11 -2.55
CA PHE A 109 7.98 10.71 -3.68
C PHE A 109 8.52 9.66 -4.64
N PHE A 110 9.05 8.55 -4.12
CA PHE A 110 9.56 7.45 -4.94
C PHE A 110 8.43 6.69 -5.65
N ALA A 111 7.32 6.42 -4.95
CA ALA A 111 6.15 5.79 -5.54
C ALA A 111 5.55 6.64 -6.68
N LYS A 112 5.48 7.96 -6.51
CA LYS A 112 5.07 8.88 -7.57
C LYS A 112 6.01 8.87 -8.76
N ALA A 113 7.30 8.80 -8.51
CA ALA A 113 8.33 8.85 -9.54
C ALA A 113 8.36 7.59 -10.41
N SER A 114 8.35 6.41 -9.81
CA SER A 114 8.29 5.14 -10.53
C SER A 114 8.01 3.95 -9.60
N VAL A 115 6.82 3.39 -9.67
CA VAL A 115 6.52 2.12 -8.99
C VAL A 115 7.24 0.93 -9.64
N GLY A 116 7.58 1.02 -10.93
CA GLY A 116 8.27 -0.03 -11.68
C GLY A 116 9.72 -0.27 -11.24
N ILE A 117 10.37 0.74 -10.67
CA ILE A 117 11.73 0.64 -10.10
C ILE A 117 11.66 0.21 -8.62
N GLY A 118 10.57 0.56 -7.95
CA GLY A 118 10.40 0.31 -6.53
C GLY A 118 10.33 -1.18 -6.18
N GLY A 119 10.97 -1.57 -5.12
CA GLY A 119 10.92 -2.88 -4.47
C GLY A 119 11.26 -2.74 -2.99
N SER A 120 11.52 -1.50 -2.58
CA SER A 120 12.00 -1.16 -1.24
C SER A 120 11.02 -1.55 -0.12
N LEU A 121 9.72 -1.45 -0.37
CA LEU A 121 8.70 -1.83 0.61
C LEU A 121 8.80 -3.31 1.00
N LEU A 122 8.96 -4.20 0.02
CA LEU A 122 9.10 -5.64 0.30
C LEU A 122 10.36 -5.92 1.14
N THR A 123 11.48 -5.27 0.82
CA THR A 123 12.74 -5.41 1.57
C THR A 123 12.58 -4.90 3.00
N VAL A 124 12.03 -3.72 3.21
CA VAL A 124 11.82 -3.15 4.55
C VAL A 124 10.88 -4.02 5.37
N GLY A 125 9.76 -4.45 4.80
CA GLY A 125 8.80 -5.33 5.48
C GLY A 125 9.41 -6.68 5.85
N ASN A 126 10.23 -7.28 4.98
CA ASN A 126 10.97 -8.50 5.25
C ASN A 126 11.91 -8.31 6.44
N ALA A 127 12.75 -7.27 6.42
CA ALA A 127 13.68 -6.96 7.50
C ALA A 127 12.95 -6.67 8.83
N ASN A 128 11.86 -5.88 8.82
CA ASN A 128 11.04 -5.60 10.01
C ASN A 128 10.44 -6.89 10.61
N LEU A 129 9.96 -7.81 9.78
CA LEU A 129 9.45 -9.10 10.25
C LEU A 129 10.57 -9.92 10.93
N LEU A 130 11.75 -9.96 10.33
CA LEU A 130 12.90 -10.64 10.92
C LEU A 130 13.35 -9.97 12.23
N MET A 131 13.30 -8.65 12.34
CA MET A 131 13.57 -7.94 13.61
C MET A 131 12.56 -8.33 14.70
N ALA A 132 11.29 -8.52 14.34
CA ALA A 132 10.25 -8.87 15.31
C ALA A 132 10.29 -10.34 15.73
N HIS A 133 10.53 -11.26 14.80
CA HIS A 133 10.32 -12.71 15.01
C HIS A 133 11.56 -13.57 14.79
N GLY A 134 12.62 -13.04 14.17
CA GLY A 134 13.87 -13.76 13.94
C GLY A 134 14.71 -13.95 15.20
N SER A 135 15.56 -14.97 15.21
CA SER A 135 16.58 -15.14 16.25
C SER A 135 17.59 -13.97 16.23
N PRO A 136 18.34 -13.73 17.31
CA PRO A 136 19.37 -12.68 17.31
C PRO A 136 20.34 -12.79 16.13
N LEU A 137 20.72 -14.03 15.74
CA LEU A 137 21.61 -14.24 14.60
C LEU A 137 20.90 -14.00 13.27
N GLN A 138 19.63 -14.42 13.11
CA GLN A 138 18.84 -14.11 11.90
C GLN A 138 18.67 -12.61 11.70
N ARG A 139 18.44 -11.85 12.77
CA ARG A 139 18.39 -10.36 12.71
C ARG A 139 19.71 -9.80 12.20
N LYS A 140 20.83 -10.23 12.79
CA LYS A 140 22.16 -9.75 12.43
C LYS A 140 22.55 -10.11 11.00
N VAL A 141 22.30 -11.35 10.59
CA VAL A 141 22.75 -11.88 9.28
C VAL A 141 21.82 -11.41 8.15
N PHE A 142 20.51 -11.44 8.34
CA PHE A 142 19.56 -11.14 7.27
C PHE A 142 19.04 -9.71 7.35
N ALA A 143 18.38 -9.32 8.45
CA ALA A 143 17.69 -8.03 8.51
C ALA A 143 18.65 -6.84 8.38
N LEU A 144 19.81 -6.84 9.04
CA LEU A 144 20.74 -5.71 8.94
C LEU A 144 21.36 -5.57 7.54
N ASN A 145 21.53 -6.67 6.79
CA ASN A 145 21.99 -6.61 5.40
C ASN A 145 20.89 -6.15 4.44
N GLU A 146 19.62 -6.36 4.76
CA GLU A 146 18.50 -5.78 4.03
C GLU A 146 18.37 -4.28 4.31
N PHE A 147 18.47 -3.84 5.57
CA PHE A 147 18.45 -2.42 5.93
C PHE A 147 19.62 -1.62 5.34
N SER A 148 20.78 -2.24 5.14
CA SER A 148 21.90 -1.59 4.46
C SER A 148 21.74 -1.52 2.94
N GLY A 149 20.73 -2.18 2.36
CA GLY A 149 20.56 -2.30 0.91
C GLY A 149 21.54 -3.26 0.22
N ARG A 150 22.41 -3.94 0.97
CA ARG A 150 23.31 -4.95 0.44
C ARG A 150 22.54 -6.15 -0.12
N TRP A 151 21.47 -6.55 0.55
CA TRP A 151 20.56 -7.62 0.13
C TRP A 151 19.15 -7.06 -0.01
N SER A 152 18.30 -7.77 -0.76
CA SER A 152 16.88 -7.47 -0.87
C SER A 152 16.04 -8.61 -0.30
N GLY A 153 14.82 -8.30 0.10
CA GLY A 153 13.88 -9.25 0.66
C GLY A 153 12.65 -9.47 -0.22
N THR A 154 12.07 -10.65 -0.16
CA THR A 154 10.80 -10.98 -0.82
C THR A 154 9.88 -11.78 0.09
N MET A 155 8.57 -11.72 -0.21
CA MET A 155 7.55 -12.56 0.42
C MET A 155 7.07 -13.62 -0.55
N CYS A 156 7.24 -14.90 -0.20
CA CYS A 156 6.84 -16.04 -1.00
C CYS A 156 5.64 -16.75 -0.36
N LEU A 157 4.44 -16.16 -0.53
CA LEU A 157 3.18 -16.67 0.01
C LEU A 157 2.44 -17.51 -1.03
N SER A 158 2.06 -16.86 -2.14
CA SER A 158 1.16 -17.42 -3.16
C SER A 158 1.78 -18.58 -3.92
N GLU A 159 0.93 -19.50 -4.35
CA GLU A 159 1.25 -20.63 -5.21
C GLU A 159 0.30 -20.62 -6.42
N PRO A 160 0.58 -21.36 -7.51
CA PRO A 160 -0.30 -21.37 -8.68
C PRO A 160 -1.77 -21.65 -8.36
N GLN A 161 -2.07 -22.48 -7.35
CA GLN A 161 -3.41 -22.85 -6.91
C GLN A 161 -3.88 -22.11 -5.65
N ALA A 162 -3.02 -21.33 -4.99
CA ALA A 162 -3.32 -20.70 -3.70
C ALA A 162 -2.87 -19.23 -3.67
N GLY A 163 -3.80 -18.33 -3.92
CA GLY A 163 -3.61 -16.87 -3.79
C GLY A 163 -4.30 -16.33 -2.55
N SER A 164 -5.61 -16.06 -2.65
CA SER A 164 -6.41 -15.58 -1.52
C SER A 164 -6.65 -16.65 -0.44
N SER A 165 -6.59 -17.93 -0.79
CA SER A 165 -6.76 -19.07 0.12
C SER A 165 -5.40 -19.66 0.52
N LEU A 166 -4.70 -19.01 1.46
CA LEU A 166 -3.38 -19.46 1.92
C LEU A 166 -3.42 -20.78 2.70
N SER A 167 -4.58 -21.23 3.18
CA SER A 167 -4.74 -22.56 3.77
C SER A 167 -4.37 -23.70 2.82
N ASP A 168 -4.43 -23.45 1.51
CA ASP A 168 -4.25 -24.43 0.44
C ASP A 168 -2.81 -24.47 -0.11
N VAL A 169 -1.86 -23.75 0.50
CA VAL A 169 -0.45 -23.85 0.12
C VAL A 169 0.04 -25.29 0.26
N ALA A 170 0.78 -25.75 -0.76
CA ALA A 170 1.28 -27.10 -0.87
C ALA A 170 2.80 -27.22 -0.62
N THR A 171 3.53 -26.10 -0.66
CA THR A 171 4.95 -26.06 -0.32
C THR A 171 5.19 -26.67 1.06
N ARG A 172 6.12 -27.60 1.14
CA ARG A 172 6.46 -28.34 2.36
C ARG A 172 7.92 -28.12 2.75
N ALA A 173 8.17 -28.24 4.04
CA ALA A 173 9.50 -28.18 4.63
C ALA A 173 9.74 -29.44 5.47
N GLU A 174 10.88 -30.08 5.26
CA GLU A 174 11.31 -31.29 5.97
C GLU A 174 12.61 -30.98 6.73
N PRO A 175 12.81 -31.50 7.99
CA PRO A 175 14.05 -31.33 8.73
C PRO A 175 15.26 -31.76 7.91
N ASP A 176 16.33 -30.98 7.88
CA ASP A 176 17.53 -31.27 7.11
C ASP A 176 18.55 -32.10 7.91
N GLY A 177 18.22 -33.36 8.15
CA GLY A 177 19.03 -34.30 8.92
C GLY A 177 18.67 -34.33 10.40
N ALA A 178 19.39 -35.17 11.16
CA ALA A 178 19.13 -35.36 12.60
C ALA A 178 19.57 -34.16 13.45
N ASP A 179 20.51 -33.39 12.95
CA ASP A 179 21.11 -32.21 13.59
C ASP A 179 20.49 -30.88 13.13
N PHE A 180 19.31 -30.93 12.50
CA PHE A 180 18.66 -29.76 11.90
C PHE A 180 18.44 -28.57 12.87
N GLU A 181 18.30 -28.85 14.16
CA GLU A 181 18.14 -27.81 15.21
C GLU A 181 19.46 -27.15 15.63
N ALA A 182 20.60 -27.73 15.28
CA ALA A 182 21.92 -27.27 15.72
C ALA A 182 22.53 -26.20 14.82
N ASP A 183 21.90 -25.86 13.69
CA ASP A 183 22.42 -24.85 12.79
C ASP A 183 22.35 -23.45 13.47
N PRO A 184 23.44 -22.67 13.47
CA PRO A 184 23.48 -21.38 14.15
C PRO A 184 22.46 -20.37 13.59
N LEU A 185 22.08 -20.46 12.31
CA LEU A 185 21.08 -19.60 11.70
C LEU A 185 19.62 -19.96 12.06
N GLY A 186 19.43 -21.05 12.83
CA GLY A 186 18.15 -21.57 13.29
C GLY A 186 17.84 -22.95 12.73
N PRO A 187 16.76 -23.60 13.21
CA PRO A 187 16.39 -24.94 12.74
C PRO A 187 16.32 -24.99 11.22
N ARG A 188 17.15 -25.89 10.62
CA ARG A 188 17.38 -25.96 9.19
C ARG A 188 16.47 -26.99 8.53
N PHE A 189 15.75 -26.54 7.50
CA PHE A 189 14.82 -27.39 6.75
C PHE A 189 15.16 -27.37 5.26
N ARG A 190 14.70 -28.41 4.55
CA ARG A 190 14.67 -28.44 3.09
C ARG A 190 13.26 -28.24 2.59
N LEU A 191 13.08 -27.15 1.82
CA LEU A 191 11.80 -26.78 1.26
C LEU A 191 11.65 -27.32 -0.16
N ARG A 192 10.42 -27.76 -0.48
CA ARG A 192 10.01 -28.20 -1.84
C ARG A 192 8.65 -27.62 -2.18
N GLY A 193 8.53 -26.97 -3.34
CA GLY A 193 7.27 -26.40 -3.84
C GLY A 193 7.50 -25.26 -4.81
N ASN A 194 6.40 -24.69 -5.28
CA ASN A 194 6.40 -23.65 -6.31
C ASN A 194 5.72 -22.40 -5.77
N LYS A 195 6.35 -21.26 -5.91
CA LYS A 195 5.81 -19.97 -5.49
C LYS A 195 5.57 -19.07 -6.70
N MET A 196 4.36 -18.51 -6.81
CA MET A 196 3.89 -17.74 -7.95
C MET A 196 3.63 -16.29 -7.56
N TRP A 197 3.78 -15.37 -8.51
CA TRP A 197 3.56 -13.93 -8.35
C TRP A 197 4.55 -13.27 -7.40
N ILE A 198 5.78 -13.78 -7.33
CA ILE A 198 6.79 -13.24 -6.42
C ILE A 198 7.47 -12.03 -7.06
N SER A 199 7.18 -10.86 -6.52
CA SER A 199 7.83 -9.61 -6.94
C SER A 199 9.27 -9.58 -6.45
N ALA A 200 10.19 -9.10 -7.30
CA ALA A 200 11.63 -9.05 -7.04
C ALA A 200 12.24 -10.40 -6.64
N GLY A 201 11.62 -11.52 -7.07
CA GLY A 201 12.05 -12.87 -6.67
C GLY A 201 13.36 -13.35 -7.30
N GLU A 202 13.76 -12.76 -8.43
CA GLU A 202 15.02 -13.07 -9.10
C GLU A 202 15.54 -11.82 -9.82
N HIS A 203 16.76 -11.43 -9.52
CA HIS A 203 17.50 -10.32 -10.13
C HIS A 203 18.95 -10.29 -9.66
N GLU A 204 19.77 -9.42 -10.25
CA GLU A 204 21.15 -9.14 -9.83
C GLU A 204 21.32 -7.65 -9.39
N ILE A 205 20.23 -7.00 -8.89
CA ILE A 205 20.28 -5.63 -8.38
C ILE A 205 21.08 -5.58 -7.07
N THR A 206 20.90 -6.59 -6.22
CA THR A 206 21.58 -6.75 -4.93
C THR A 206 22.45 -8.00 -4.92
N GLU A 207 23.37 -8.09 -3.95
CA GLU A 207 24.31 -9.21 -3.83
C GLU A 207 23.60 -10.54 -3.53
N ASN A 208 22.50 -10.50 -2.78
CA ASN A 208 21.67 -11.65 -2.44
C ASN A 208 20.18 -11.25 -2.38
N ILE A 209 19.30 -12.24 -2.42
CA ILE A 209 17.86 -12.09 -2.18
C ILE A 209 17.48 -13.02 -1.04
N ILE A 210 16.76 -12.48 -0.07
CA ILE A 210 16.29 -13.20 1.12
C ILE A 210 14.79 -13.42 0.99
N HIS A 211 14.38 -14.67 0.79
CA HIS A 211 12.98 -15.03 0.63
C HIS A 211 12.36 -15.41 1.97
N LEU A 212 11.27 -14.75 2.38
CA LEU A 212 10.40 -15.24 3.45
C LEU A 212 9.35 -16.17 2.86
N VAL A 213 9.42 -17.45 3.17
CA VAL A 213 8.65 -18.52 2.52
C VAL A 213 7.69 -19.17 3.50
N LEU A 214 6.39 -19.18 3.15
CA LEU A 214 5.40 -19.98 3.85
C LEU A 214 5.41 -21.42 3.34
N ALA A 215 5.59 -22.37 4.27
CA ALA A 215 5.58 -23.80 3.97
C ALA A 215 4.95 -24.60 5.11
N LYS A 216 4.39 -25.76 4.78
CA LYS A 216 3.84 -26.69 5.77
C LYS A 216 4.90 -27.65 6.25
N VAL A 217 4.94 -27.87 7.57
CA VAL A 217 5.77 -28.90 8.22
C VAL A 217 4.88 -30.08 8.57
N ALA A 218 5.37 -31.29 8.33
CA ALA A 218 4.67 -32.51 8.74
C ALA A 218 4.61 -32.63 10.27
N GLY A 219 3.49 -33.10 10.79
CA GLY A 219 3.34 -33.42 12.20
C GLY A 219 4.11 -34.67 12.58
N PRO A 220 4.08 -35.07 13.87
CA PRO A 220 4.76 -36.28 14.37
C PRO A 220 4.32 -37.58 13.68
N ASP A 221 3.12 -37.60 13.10
CA ASP A 221 2.55 -38.71 12.32
C ASP A 221 2.99 -38.72 10.84
N GLY A 222 3.88 -37.83 10.44
CA GLY A 222 4.35 -37.65 9.07
C GLY A 222 3.36 -36.99 8.12
N LYS A 223 2.17 -36.55 8.60
CA LYS A 223 1.15 -35.90 7.78
C LYS A 223 1.23 -34.39 7.89
N LEU A 224 0.92 -33.70 6.80
CA LEU A 224 0.79 -32.25 6.81
C LEU A 224 -0.44 -31.82 7.61
N VAL A 225 -0.24 -30.87 8.52
CA VAL A 225 -1.34 -30.28 9.30
C VAL A 225 -2.21 -29.44 8.37
N ALA A 226 -3.51 -29.72 8.35
CA ALA A 226 -4.47 -29.02 7.50
C ALA A 226 -4.70 -27.55 7.97
N GLY A 227 -5.10 -26.70 7.02
CA GLY A 227 -5.43 -25.31 7.29
C GLY A 227 -4.21 -24.45 7.62
N THR A 228 -4.49 -23.28 8.20
CA THR A 228 -3.47 -22.24 8.47
C THR A 228 -2.52 -22.58 9.61
N LYS A 229 -2.95 -23.43 10.55
CA LYS A 229 -2.13 -23.86 11.70
C LYS A 229 -0.96 -24.77 11.32
N GLY A 230 -0.95 -25.35 10.12
CA GLY A 230 0.17 -26.12 9.59
C GLY A 230 1.26 -25.27 8.94
N ILE A 231 1.02 -23.97 8.76
CA ILE A 231 1.92 -23.09 8.00
C ILE A 231 2.98 -22.49 8.91
N SER A 232 4.23 -22.73 8.58
CA SER A 232 5.42 -22.16 9.22
C SER A 232 6.11 -21.16 8.29
N LEU A 233 6.95 -20.30 8.85
CA LEU A 233 7.72 -19.30 8.11
C LEU A 233 9.20 -19.66 8.10
N PHE A 234 9.82 -19.52 6.92
CA PHE A 234 11.23 -19.81 6.73
C PHE A 234 11.93 -18.63 6.05
N VAL A 235 13.14 -18.30 6.51
CA VAL A 235 14.07 -17.45 5.78
C VAL A 235 14.93 -18.31 4.87
N VAL A 236 14.89 -18.04 3.57
CA VAL A 236 15.53 -18.84 2.52
C VAL A 236 16.40 -17.92 1.67
N PRO A 237 17.73 -17.89 1.84
CA PRO A 237 18.59 -17.06 1.01
C PRO A 237 18.73 -17.64 -0.40
N LYS A 238 18.77 -16.79 -1.43
CA LYS A 238 19.06 -17.17 -2.82
C LYS A 238 20.46 -17.76 -2.97
N LYS A 239 21.45 -17.15 -2.33
CA LYS A 239 22.83 -17.60 -2.24
C LYS A 239 23.14 -17.95 -0.78
N MET A 240 23.79 -19.08 -0.54
CA MET A 240 24.08 -19.54 0.81
C MET A 240 25.03 -18.58 1.54
N VAL A 241 24.79 -18.41 2.83
CA VAL A 241 25.56 -17.52 3.71
C VAL A 241 25.99 -18.25 4.98
N ASP A 242 27.07 -17.77 5.60
CA ASP A 242 27.54 -18.22 6.92
C ASP A 242 26.99 -17.33 8.05
N ALA A 243 27.34 -17.66 9.29
CA ALA A 243 26.94 -16.93 10.49
C ALA A 243 27.51 -15.49 10.57
N GLU A 244 28.51 -15.17 9.78
CA GLU A 244 29.14 -13.84 9.64
C GLU A 244 28.59 -13.05 8.44
N ALA A 245 27.48 -13.52 7.83
CA ALA A 245 26.85 -12.91 6.65
C ALA A 245 27.76 -12.84 5.40
N ARG A 246 28.70 -13.79 5.27
CA ARG A 246 29.54 -13.94 4.06
C ARG A 246 28.90 -14.95 3.12
N LEU A 247 28.93 -14.67 1.82
CA LEU A 247 28.52 -15.64 0.82
C LEU A 247 29.48 -16.84 0.82
N THR A 248 28.92 -18.06 0.86
CA THR A 248 29.73 -19.30 0.82
C THR A 248 30.19 -19.68 -0.57
N GLY A 249 29.66 -18.99 -1.61
CA GLY A 249 29.87 -19.35 -3.01
C GLY A 249 28.86 -20.38 -3.55
N GLU A 250 28.05 -21.01 -2.69
CA GLU A 250 27.01 -21.93 -3.12
C GLU A 250 25.71 -21.22 -3.47
N ARG A 251 25.04 -21.68 -4.53
CA ARG A 251 23.67 -21.31 -4.88
C ARG A 251 22.69 -22.22 -4.13
N ASN A 252 21.70 -21.63 -3.47
CA ASN A 252 20.61 -22.39 -2.87
C ASN A 252 19.68 -22.95 -3.97
N ASP A 253 18.92 -24.01 -3.65
CA ASP A 253 18.01 -24.67 -4.60
C ASP A 253 16.71 -23.88 -4.78
N VAL A 254 16.87 -22.62 -5.19
CA VAL A 254 15.81 -21.70 -5.58
C VAL A 254 16.03 -21.31 -7.03
N ALA A 255 15.16 -21.77 -7.91
CA ALA A 255 15.30 -21.62 -9.36
C ALA A 255 14.16 -20.77 -9.94
N LEU A 256 14.52 -19.86 -10.83
CA LEU A 256 13.53 -19.15 -11.65
C LEU A 256 12.93 -20.14 -12.67
N ALA A 257 11.63 -20.34 -12.60
CA ALA A 257 10.87 -21.11 -13.59
C ALA A 257 10.32 -20.22 -14.72
N GLY A 258 10.02 -18.98 -14.43
CA GLY A 258 9.55 -18.04 -15.43
C GLY A 258 9.35 -16.63 -14.89
N LEU A 259 9.32 -15.65 -15.81
CA LEU A 259 8.91 -14.27 -15.56
C LEU A 259 7.48 -14.07 -16.02
N ASN A 260 6.68 -13.42 -15.21
CA ASN A 260 5.32 -13.03 -15.57
C ASN A 260 5.34 -11.70 -16.34
N HIS A 261 4.76 -11.68 -17.54
CA HIS A 261 4.55 -10.46 -18.31
C HIS A 261 3.27 -9.77 -17.86
N LYS A 262 3.38 -8.49 -17.46
CA LYS A 262 2.34 -7.79 -16.72
C LYS A 262 1.71 -6.64 -17.52
N CYS A 263 0.49 -6.28 -17.17
CA CYS A 263 -0.18 -5.08 -17.68
C CYS A 263 0.59 -3.80 -17.31
N GLY A 264 0.98 -3.67 -16.03
CA GLY A 264 1.76 -2.58 -15.46
C GLY A 264 2.85 -3.09 -14.51
N TRP A 265 3.54 -2.17 -13.81
CA TRP A 265 4.70 -2.49 -12.95
C TRP A 265 5.76 -3.30 -13.70
N ARG A 266 5.91 -3.06 -14.99
CA ARG A 266 6.71 -3.91 -15.88
C ARG A 266 8.18 -3.92 -15.50
N GLY A 267 8.70 -2.80 -14.97
CA GLY A 267 10.09 -2.71 -14.53
C GLY A 267 10.47 -3.59 -13.34
N THR A 268 9.50 -3.98 -12.49
CA THR A 268 9.73 -4.91 -11.39
C THR A 268 9.63 -6.35 -11.89
N THR A 269 10.61 -7.20 -11.58
CA THR A 269 10.52 -8.64 -11.86
C THR A 269 9.33 -9.24 -11.10
N ASN A 270 8.61 -10.14 -11.75
CA ASN A 270 7.56 -10.93 -11.10
C ASN A 270 7.71 -12.38 -11.55
N THR A 271 7.87 -13.29 -10.61
CA THR A 271 8.47 -14.60 -10.86
C THR A 271 7.59 -15.75 -10.43
N LEU A 272 7.73 -16.86 -11.14
CA LEU A 272 7.46 -18.20 -10.66
C LEU A 272 8.81 -18.78 -10.18
N LEU A 273 8.90 -19.14 -8.90
CA LEU A 273 10.08 -19.72 -8.28
C LEU A 273 9.83 -21.18 -7.90
N ASN A 274 10.76 -22.04 -8.28
CA ASN A 274 10.80 -23.43 -7.86
C ASN A 274 11.79 -23.59 -6.71
N PHE A 275 11.31 -24.13 -5.61
CA PHE A 275 12.10 -24.42 -4.44
C PHE A 275 12.33 -25.93 -4.37
N GLY A 276 13.60 -26.36 -4.35
CA GLY A 276 13.97 -27.71 -4.03
C GLY A 276 13.81 -28.74 -5.16
N GLU A 277 13.83 -28.34 -6.42
CA GLU A 277 13.73 -29.25 -7.58
C GLU A 277 15.08 -29.83 -8.03
N GLY A 278 16.15 -29.57 -7.30
CA GLY A 278 17.46 -30.16 -7.56
C GLY A 278 18.26 -29.49 -8.69
N ARG A 279 17.86 -28.31 -9.15
CA ARG A 279 18.65 -27.51 -10.12
C ARG A 279 19.98 -27.10 -9.51
N PHE A 280 19.94 -26.70 -8.26
CA PHE A 280 21.11 -26.46 -7.43
C PHE A 280 21.10 -27.46 -6.29
N LYS A 281 22.28 -27.85 -5.80
CA LYS A 281 22.40 -28.89 -4.75
C LYS A 281 23.23 -28.34 -3.60
N PRO A 282 22.67 -27.40 -2.80
CA PRO A 282 23.40 -26.87 -1.67
C PRO A 282 23.78 -27.98 -0.71
N GLN A 283 25.06 -28.01 -0.30
CA GLN A 283 25.66 -29.08 0.50
C GLN A 283 25.49 -30.48 -0.16
N GLY A 284 25.53 -30.51 -1.51
CA GLY A 284 25.50 -31.77 -2.28
C GLY A 284 24.13 -32.44 -2.39
N ARG A 285 23.02 -31.87 -1.85
CA ARG A 285 21.68 -32.46 -1.85
C ARG A 285 20.63 -31.53 -2.42
N GLU A 286 19.58 -32.14 -2.98
CA GLU A 286 18.38 -31.41 -3.44
C GLU A 286 17.58 -30.83 -2.27
N GLY A 287 16.79 -29.78 -2.53
CA GLY A 287 15.95 -29.10 -1.57
C GLY A 287 16.49 -27.73 -1.20
N ALA A 288 15.64 -26.71 -1.21
CA ALA A 288 16.01 -25.36 -0.83
C ALA A 288 16.24 -25.28 0.68
N ILE A 289 17.44 -24.89 1.10
CA ILE A 289 17.75 -24.71 2.53
C ILE A 289 17.03 -23.45 3.02
N GLY A 290 16.24 -23.61 4.09
CA GLY A 290 15.57 -22.54 4.80
C GLY A 290 15.67 -22.73 6.30
N TYR A 291 15.70 -21.62 7.01
CA TYR A 291 15.81 -21.59 8.47
C TYR A 291 14.48 -21.13 9.06
N LEU A 292 13.96 -21.86 10.05
CA LEU A 292 12.68 -21.53 10.69
C LEU A 292 12.74 -20.17 11.37
N VAL A 293 11.71 -19.35 11.13
CA VAL A 293 11.48 -18.07 11.81
C VAL A 293 10.30 -18.21 12.77
N GLY A 294 10.51 -17.84 14.04
CA GLY A 294 9.49 -18.02 15.08
C GLY A 294 9.28 -19.48 15.46
N ARG A 295 8.03 -19.91 15.58
CA ARG A 295 7.66 -21.29 15.98
C ARG A 295 6.93 -22.02 14.84
N PRO A 296 7.01 -23.36 14.79
CA PRO A 296 6.23 -24.15 13.83
C PRO A 296 4.72 -23.83 13.97
N GLY A 297 4.03 -23.71 12.83
CA GLY A 297 2.59 -23.42 12.78
C GLY A 297 2.20 -21.96 13.02
N GLU A 298 3.13 -21.07 13.30
CA GLU A 298 2.87 -19.62 13.51
C GLU A 298 3.24 -18.74 12.30
N GLY A 299 3.51 -19.34 11.13
CA GLY A 299 4.02 -18.60 9.97
C GLY A 299 3.11 -17.46 9.52
N LEU A 300 1.80 -17.66 9.50
CA LEU A 300 0.86 -16.58 9.16
C LEU A 300 0.82 -15.48 10.22
N ARG A 301 0.91 -15.83 11.51
CA ARG A 301 0.97 -14.85 12.60
C ARG A 301 2.19 -13.94 12.46
N CYS A 302 3.35 -14.51 12.16
CA CYS A 302 4.56 -13.74 11.89
C CYS A 302 4.39 -12.84 10.66
N MET A 303 3.81 -13.37 9.58
CA MET A 303 3.59 -12.63 8.34
C MET A 303 2.61 -11.46 8.51
N PHE A 304 1.62 -11.58 9.40
CA PHE A 304 0.69 -10.48 9.70
C PHE A 304 1.36 -9.26 10.33
N HIS A 305 2.56 -9.41 10.91
CA HIS A 305 3.30 -8.27 11.48
C HIS A 305 3.54 -7.15 10.47
N MET A 306 3.81 -7.49 9.22
CA MET A 306 4.07 -6.52 8.15
C MET A 306 2.83 -6.16 7.31
N MET A 307 1.69 -6.85 7.51
CA MET A 307 0.52 -6.72 6.62
C MET A 307 -0.14 -5.34 6.67
N ASN A 308 -0.19 -4.69 7.83
CA ASN A 308 -0.83 -3.38 7.95
C ASN A 308 0.01 -2.31 7.25
N GLU A 309 1.32 -2.30 7.47
CA GLU A 309 2.24 -1.39 6.79
C GLU A 309 2.26 -1.64 5.27
N ALA A 310 2.25 -2.91 4.85
CA ALA A 310 2.16 -3.27 3.43
C ALA A 310 0.85 -2.77 2.80
N ARG A 311 -0.28 -2.86 3.50
CA ARG A 311 -1.58 -2.35 3.02
C ARG A 311 -1.57 -0.82 2.86
N ILE A 312 -1.01 -0.09 3.84
CA ILE A 312 -0.79 1.36 3.75
C ILE A 312 0.14 1.68 2.57
N GLY A 313 1.23 0.94 2.40
CA GLY A 313 2.16 1.13 1.29
C GLY A 313 1.52 0.91 -0.09
N VAL A 314 0.62 -0.08 -0.24
CA VAL A 314 -0.15 -0.29 -1.49
C VAL A 314 -1.11 0.86 -1.75
N GLY A 315 -1.83 1.31 -0.71
CA GLY A 315 -2.71 2.48 -0.80
C GLY A 315 -1.93 3.73 -1.19
N MET A 316 -0.75 3.94 -0.59
CA MET A 316 0.14 5.05 -0.94
C MET A 316 0.62 4.97 -2.40
N ALA A 317 0.99 3.79 -2.89
CA ALA A 317 1.39 3.61 -4.30
C ALA A 317 0.24 3.96 -5.26
N ALA A 318 -0.99 3.49 -4.96
CA ALA A 318 -2.18 3.83 -5.73
C ALA A 318 -2.47 5.33 -5.72
N THR A 319 -2.37 5.95 -4.54
CA THR A 319 -2.54 7.38 -4.33
C THR A 319 -1.56 8.20 -5.17
N MET A 320 -0.30 7.81 -5.16
CA MET A 320 0.76 8.53 -5.87
C MET A 320 0.65 8.40 -7.38
N LEU A 321 0.20 7.26 -7.90
CA LEU A 321 -0.14 7.10 -9.32
C LEU A 321 -1.35 7.98 -9.70
N GLY A 322 -2.37 8.06 -8.85
CA GLY A 322 -3.50 8.99 -9.04
C GLY A 322 -3.05 10.45 -9.05
N LEU A 323 -2.18 10.83 -8.13
CA LEU A 323 -1.63 12.18 -8.04
C LEU A 323 -0.75 12.52 -9.27
N ALA A 324 0.07 11.58 -9.74
CA ALA A 324 0.84 11.76 -10.98
C ALA A 324 -0.06 12.00 -12.19
N GLY A 325 -1.14 11.23 -12.31
CA GLY A 325 -2.16 11.42 -13.34
C GLY A 325 -2.86 12.79 -13.24
N TYR A 326 -3.22 13.22 -12.03
CA TYR A 326 -3.80 14.54 -11.79
C TYR A 326 -2.85 15.68 -12.19
N GLU A 327 -1.60 15.64 -11.78
CA GLU A 327 -0.61 16.69 -12.12
C GLU A 327 -0.37 16.76 -13.64
N ALA A 328 -0.26 15.60 -14.31
CA ALA A 328 -0.15 15.53 -15.76
C ALA A 328 -1.39 16.13 -16.46
N SER A 329 -2.58 15.78 -15.98
CA SER A 329 -3.86 16.30 -16.49
C SER A 329 -3.99 17.80 -16.33
N LEU A 330 -3.60 18.32 -15.17
CA LEU A 330 -3.65 19.75 -14.87
C LEU A 330 -2.70 20.55 -15.78
N ALA A 331 -1.47 20.05 -15.96
CA ALA A 331 -0.49 20.65 -16.84
C ALA A 331 -0.98 20.67 -18.30
N TYR A 332 -1.48 19.52 -18.79
CA TYR A 332 -2.03 19.40 -20.14
C TYR A 332 -3.25 20.30 -20.34
N ALA A 333 -4.20 20.32 -19.41
CA ALA A 333 -5.43 21.09 -19.52
C ALA A 333 -5.18 22.62 -19.57
N ARG A 334 -4.11 23.10 -18.95
CA ARG A 334 -3.70 24.52 -18.98
C ARG A 334 -3.11 24.93 -20.32
N GLN A 335 -2.50 24.01 -21.05
CA GLN A 335 -1.75 24.30 -22.28
C GLN A 335 -2.52 23.94 -23.54
N ARG A 336 -3.42 22.92 -23.50
CA ARG A 336 -4.14 22.41 -24.66
C ARG A 336 -5.27 23.34 -25.07
N PRO A 337 -5.20 24.04 -26.22
CA PRO A 337 -6.33 24.80 -26.74
C PRO A 337 -7.31 23.88 -27.45
N GLN A 338 -8.59 23.94 -27.08
CA GLN A 338 -9.67 23.23 -27.75
C GLN A 338 -11.02 23.81 -27.37
N GLY A 339 -11.89 23.99 -28.37
CA GLY A 339 -13.23 24.51 -28.16
C GLY A 339 -13.24 26.02 -27.83
N ARG A 340 -14.43 26.53 -27.59
CA ARG A 340 -14.70 27.94 -27.31
C ARG A 340 -15.76 28.03 -26.20
N PRO A 341 -15.84 29.16 -25.48
CA PRO A 341 -16.93 29.38 -24.52
C PRO A 341 -18.29 29.26 -25.21
N VAL A 342 -19.26 28.65 -24.53
CA VAL A 342 -20.65 28.60 -24.96
C VAL A 342 -21.38 29.83 -24.42
N GLY A 343 -21.87 30.67 -25.31
CA GLY A 343 -22.74 31.78 -24.96
C GLY A 343 -24.22 31.48 -25.23
N PRO A 344 -25.16 32.43 -24.96
CA PRO A 344 -26.60 32.24 -25.22
C PRO A 344 -26.92 31.93 -26.69
N ALA A 345 -26.08 32.39 -27.63
CA ALA A 345 -26.20 32.13 -29.08
C ALA A 345 -25.37 30.90 -29.57
N GLY A 346 -24.86 30.10 -28.64
CA GLY A 346 -23.97 29.00 -28.96
C GLY A 346 -22.49 29.37 -28.97
N LYS A 347 -21.66 28.60 -29.73
CA LYS A 347 -20.20 28.83 -29.82
C LYS A 347 -19.89 29.89 -30.88
N ASP A 348 -19.15 30.93 -30.50
CA ASP A 348 -18.67 31.95 -31.42
C ASP A 348 -17.41 31.48 -32.17
N ALA A 349 -17.57 31.11 -33.43
CA ALA A 349 -16.49 30.59 -34.27
C ALA A 349 -15.41 31.63 -34.61
N SER A 350 -15.70 32.94 -34.45
CA SER A 350 -14.74 34.01 -34.69
C SER A 350 -13.70 34.15 -33.57
N ARG A 351 -13.97 33.63 -32.38
CA ARG A 351 -13.05 33.67 -31.24
C ARG A 351 -11.99 32.62 -31.35
N PRO A 352 -10.78 32.84 -30.79
CA PRO A 352 -9.75 31.79 -30.69
C PRO A 352 -10.20 30.64 -29.78
N GLN A 353 -9.60 29.50 -29.96
CA GLN A 353 -9.75 28.38 -29.02
C GLN A 353 -9.23 28.78 -27.65
N MET A 354 -9.84 28.24 -26.61
CA MET A 354 -9.40 28.44 -25.22
C MET A 354 -8.70 27.19 -24.67
N PRO A 355 -7.81 27.32 -23.67
CA PRO A 355 -7.30 26.17 -22.94
C PRO A 355 -8.45 25.33 -22.36
N ILE A 356 -8.34 24.00 -22.47
CA ILE A 356 -9.46 23.11 -22.10
C ILE A 356 -9.83 23.19 -20.61
N ILE A 357 -8.92 23.64 -19.74
CA ILE A 357 -9.22 23.90 -18.32
C ILE A 357 -10.38 24.91 -18.13
N GLY A 358 -10.68 25.73 -19.14
CA GLY A 358 -11.82 26.65 -19.13
C GLY A 358 -13.19 25.98 -19.20
N HIS A 359 -13.26 24.72 -19.67
CA HIS A 359 -14.51 23.98 -19.79
C HIS A 359 -14.95 23.35 -18.47
N ALA A 360 -16.25 23.42 -18.15
CA ALA A 360 -16.81 22.93 -16.89
C ALA A 360 -16.57 21.41 -16.68
N ASP A 361 -16.71 20.58 -17.73
CA ASP A 361 -16.50 19.14 -17.60
C ASP A 361 -15.03 18.78 -17.36
N ILE A 362 -14.09 19.52 -17.96
CA ILE A 362 -12.66 19.36 -17.65
C ILE A 362 -12.38 19.71 -16.18
N LYS A 363 -12.98 20.79 -15.67
CA LYS A 363 -12.87 21.17 -14.25
C LYS A 363 -13.48 20.10 -13.34
N ARG A 364 -14.62 19.51 -13.72
CA ARG A 364 -15.23 18.38 -12.98
C ARG A 364 -14.26 17.22 -12.86
N MET A 365 -13.66 16.78 -13.98
CA MET A 365 -12.69 15.68 -13.99
C MET A 365 -11.43 16.01 -13.19
N LEU A 366 -10.92 17.23 -13.25
CA LEU A 366 -9.77 17.67 -12.44
C LEU A 366 -10.11 17.71 -10.95
N LEU A 367 -11.33 18.17 -10.57
CA LEU A 367 -11.78 18.16 -9.18
C LEU A 367 -11.95 16.74 -8.64
N ALA A 368 -12.49 15.81 -9.46
CA ALA A 368 -12.59 14.41 -9.10
C ALA A 368 -11.19 13.83 -8.80
N GLN A 369 -10.24 13.96 -9.74
CA GLN A 369 -8.87 13.49 -9.56
C GLN A 369 -8.21 14.09 -8.31
N LYS A 370 -8.36 15.40 -8.11
CA LYS A 370 -7.81 16.11 -6.96
C LYS A 370 -8.42 15.59 -5.65
N SER A 371 -9.74 15.44 -5.61
CA SER A 371 -10.43 14.98 -4.40
C SER A 371 -10.06 13.53 -4.05
N TYR A 372 -9.89 12.67 -5.04
CA TYR A 372 -9.47 11.29 -4.82
C TYR A 372 -8.01 11.21 -4.36
N ALA A 373 -7.08 11.79 -5.11
CA ALA A 373 -5.65 11.65 -4.84
C ALA A 373 -5.20 12.36 -3.54
N GLU A 374 -5.68 13.58 -3.30
CA GLU A 374 -5.29 14.32 -2.10
C GLU A 374 -6.02 13.84 -0.84
N GLY A 375 -7.29 13.41 -0.96
CA GLY A 375 -8.01 12.76 0.14
C GLY A 375 -7.40 11.41 0.52
N ALA A 376 -7.02 10.61 -0.48
CA ALA A 376 -6.30 9.37 -0.25
C ALA A 376 -4.95 9.61 0.44
N LEU A 377 -4.16 10.61 0.00
CA LEU A 377 -2.90 10.95 0.65
C LEU A 377 -3.10 11.35 2.12
N ALA A 378 -4.14 12.11 2.41
CA ALA A 378 -4.47 12.46 3.79
C ALA A 378 -4.81 11.20 4.61
N LEU A 379 -5.63 10.28 4.09
CA LEU A 379 -5.95 9.02 4.76
C LEU A 379 -4.70 8.17 5.03
N GLU A 380 -3.81 8.03 4.04
CA GLU A 380 -2.58 7.24 4.19
C GLU A 380 -1.65 7.82 5.25
N LEU A 381 -1.45 9.14 5.26
CA LEU A 381 -0.63 9.81 6.28
C LEU A 381 -1.29 9.77 7.66
N TYR A 382 -2.61 9.82 7.75
CA TYR A 382 -3.34 9.61 8.99
C TYR A 382 -3.13 8.19 9.54
N CYS A 383 -3.25 7.17 8.69
CA CYS A 383 -2.96 5.78 9.09
C CYS A 383 -1.49 5.60 9.51
N ALA A 384 -0.56 6.22 8.79
CA ALA A 384 0.85 6.21 9.17
C ALA A 384 1.10 6.90 10.53
N ARG A 385 0.39 8.01 10.81
CA ARG A 385 0.46 8.69 12.11
C ARG A 385 -0.10 7.82 13.25
N LEU A 386 -1.12 6.99 12.97
CA LEU A 386 -1.64 6.01 13.94
C LEU A 386 -0.62 4.90 14.23
N VAL A 387 0.21 4.50 13.26
CA VAL A 387 1.33 3.57 13.50
C VAL A 387 2.32 4.16 14.49
N ASP A 388 2.68 5.45 14.36
CA ASP A 388 3.52 6.14 15.33
C ASP A 388 2.88 6.18 16.72
N GLU A 389 1.56 6.43 16.79
CA GLU A 389 0.81 6.44 18.05
C GLU A 389 0.78 5.07 18.71
N GLN A 390 0.56 4.02 17.92
CA GLN A 390 0.55 2.64 18.40
C GLN A 390 1.89 2.23 19.03
N HIS A 391 3.01 2.66 18.44
CA HIS A 391 4.34 2.22 18.89
C HIS A 391 4.94 3.11 19.98
N THR A 392 4.57 4.38 20.04
CA THR A 392 5.25 5.37 20.90
C THR A 392 4.32 6.19 21.78
N GLY A 393 3.01 6.04 21.63
CA GLY A 393 2.00 6.72 22.43
C GLY A 393 1.85 6.15 23.85
N PRO A 394 1.17 6.88 24.76
CA PRO A 394 0.72 6.32 26.03
C PRO A 394 -0.15 5.07 25.81
N ALA A 395 -0.11 4.11 26.75
CA ALA A 395 -0.72 2.79 26.55
C ALA A 395 -2.20 2.82 26.10
N ALA A 396 -3.02 3.74 26.63
CA ALA A 396 -4.42 3.88 26.22
C ALA A 396 -4.53 4.37 24.76
N ALA A 397 -3.79 5.41 24.39
CA ALA A 397 -3.78 5.95 23.04
C ALA A 397 -3.19 4.96 22.03
N ALA A 398 -2.17 4.19 22.42
CA ALA A 398 -1.60 3.13 21.60
C ALA A 398 -2.60 2.01 21.33
N GLY A 399 -3.40 1.61 22.32
CA GLY A 399 -4.48 0.63 22.15
C GLY A 399 -5.59 1.12 21.21
N ASP A 400 -6.01 2.37 21.37
CA ASP A 400 -6.99 3.01 20.49
C ASP A 400 -6.46 3.11 19.05
N ALA A 401 -5.21 3.52 18.87
CA ALA A 401 -4.59 3.62 17.55
C ALA A 401 -4.51 2.26 16.85
N ALA A 402 -4.11 1.21 17.58
CA ALA A 402 -4.09 -0.16 17.05
C ALA A 402 -5.49 -0.62 16.59
N LEU A 403 -6.51 -0.37 17.42
CA LEU A 403 -7.89 -0.75 17.10
C LEU A 403 -8.44 0.03 15.90
N LEU A 404 -8.13 1.32 15.80
CA LEU A 404 -8.55 2.16 14.68
C LEU A 404 -7.86 1.75 13.37
N LEU A 405 -6.56 1.42 13.41
CA LEU A 405 -5.82 0.87 12.27
C LEU A 405 -6.44 -0.44 11.77
N GLU A 406 -6.89 -1.33 12.67
CA GLU A 406 -7.57 -2.56 12.26
C GLU A 406 -8.80 -2.29 11.38
N VAL A 407 -9.56 -1.24 11.66
CA VAL A 407 -10.75 -0.86 10.86
C VAL A 407 -10.36 -0.09 9.60
N LEU A 408 -9.35 0.78 9.66
CA LEU A 408 -8.99 1.67 8.55
C LEU A 408 -8.11 0.98 7.49
N THR A 409 -7.27 0.00 7.82
CA THR A 409 -6.33 -0.60 6.87
C THR A 409 -6.99 -1.24 5.63
N PRO A 410 -8.14 -1.94 5.69
CA PRO A 410 -8.85 -2.37 4.48
C PRO A 410 -9.27 -1.20 3.59
N VAL A 411 -9.65 -0.06 4.19
CA VAL A 411 -10.01 1.16 3.47
C VAL A 411 -8.78 1.82 2.86
N ALA A 412 -7.74 2.03 3.65
CA ALA A 412 -6.47 2.60 3.21
C ALA A 412 -5.88 1.83 2.01
N LYS A 413 -5.93 0.50 2.03
CA LYS A 413 -5.52 -0.32 0.89
C LYS A 413 -6.45 -0.19 -0.32
N SER A 414 -7.76 -0.30 -0.10
CA SER A 414 -8.69 -0.56 -1.21
C SER A 414 -9.30 0.69 -1.80
N TRP A 415 -9.63 1.69 -0.99
CA TRP A 415 -10.26 2.90 -1.51
C TRP A 415 -9.34 3.66 -2.50
N PRO A 416 -8.06 3.93 -2.17
CA PRO A 416 -7.14 4.53 -3.15
C PRO A 416 -6.93 3.65 -4.38
N SER A 417 -6.84 2.33 -4.20
CA SER A 417 -6.66 1.38 -5.32
C SER A 417 -7.78 1.47 -6.35
N GLU A 418 -9.02 1.72 -5.93
CA GLU A 418 -10.18 1.89 -6.81
C GLU A 418 -10.27 3.33 -7.35
N TRP A 419 -10.29 4.32 -6.47
CA TRP A 419 -10.62 5.69 -6.87
C TRP A 419 -9.45 6.46 -7.46
N CYS A 420 -8.21 6.15 -7.10
CA CYS A 420 -7.06 6.68 -7.80
C CYS A 420 -6.82 5.99 -9.16
N LEU A 421 -7.29 4.75 -9.36
CA LEU A 421 -7.37 4.16 -10.70
C LEU A 421 -8.40 4.91 -11.56
N GLU A 422 -9.57 5.25 -11.00
CA GLU A 422 -10.55 6.10 -11.70
C GLU A 422 -9.95 7.49 -12.01
N ALA A 423 -9.18 8.08 -11.08
CA ALA A 423 -8.44 9.30 -11.38
C ALA A 423 -7.50 9.15 -12.59
N ASN A 424 -6.82 8.01 -12.72
CA ASN A 424 -5.98 7.73 -13.90
C ASN A 424 -6.81 7.53 -15.17
N SER A 425 -8.00 6.92 -15.09
CA SER A 425 -8.95 6.84 -16.22
C SER A 425 -9.39 8.23 -16.69
N LEU A 426 -9.73 9.12 -15.74
CA LEU A 426 -10.05 10.51 -16.04
C LEU A 426 -8.85 11.29 -16.61
N ALA A 427 -7.62 10.93 -16.24
CA ALA A 427 -6.42 11.53 -16.81
C ALA A 427 -6.28 11.20 -18.31
N ILE A 428 -6.54 9.95 -18.71
CA ILE A 428 -6.60 9.54 -20.12
C ILE A 428 -7.69 10.34 -20.82
N GLN A 429 -8.88 10.46 -20.22
CA GLN A 429 -10.02 11.18 -20.78
C GLN A 429 -9.71 12.67 -21.04
N ILE A 430 -9.04 13.35 -20.10
CA ILE A 430 -8.64 14.76 -20.25
C ILE A 430 -7.66 14.96 -21.41
N HIS A 431 -6.73 14.01 -21.59
CA HIS A 431 -5.77 14.05 -22.71
C HIS A 431 -6.41 13.70 -24.05
N GLY A 432 -7.60 13.07 -24.05
CA GLY A 432 -8.30 12.63 -25.26
C GLY A 432 -7.48 11.59 -26.03
N GLY A 433 -7.43 11.69 -27.36
CA GLY A 433 -6.66 10.75 -28.19
C GLY A 433 -5.18 10.65 -27.83
N TYR A 434 -4.57 11.72 -27.38
CA TYR A 434 -3.18 11.71 -26.89
C TYR A 434 -3.00 10.89 -25.60
N GLY A 435 -3.99 10.87 -24.71
CA GLY A 435 -3.96 10.04 -23.51
C GLY A 435 -4.00 8.54 -23.78
N TYR A 436 -4.43 8.15 -24.97
CA TYR A 436 -4.47 6.74 -25.43
C TYR A 436 -3.18 6.31 -26.13
N THR A 437 -2.23 7.23 -26.31
CA THR A 437 -0.92 6.96 -26.91
C THR A 437 0.15 6.79 -25.84
N ARG A 438 1.26 6.13 -26.23
CA ARG A 438 2.44 5.99 -25.37
C ARG A 438 3.31 7.24 -25.31
N ASP A 439 2.95 8.33 -25.99
CA ASP A 439 3.68 9.60 -25.99
C ASP A 439 3.44 10.39 -24.70
N PHE A 440 2.36 10.07 -23.97
CA PHE A 440 2.01 10.67 -22.68
C PHE A 440 2.02 9.60 -21.58
N PRO A 441 2.38 9.96 -20.34
CA PRO A 441 2.58 8.98 -19.26
C PRO A 441 1.27 8.44 -18.65
N VAL A 442 0.12 9.04 -18.95
CA VAL A 442 -1.15 8.76 -18.25
C VAL A 442 -1.66 7.34 -18.48
N GLU A 443 -1.38 6.74 -19.66
CA GLU A 443 -1.75 5.35 -19.93
C GLU A 443 -0.93 4.37 -19.08
N GLN A 444 0.35 4.68 -18.84
CA GLN A 444 1.22 3.88 -17.97
C GLN A 444 0.75 3.97 -16.52
N TYR A 445 0.41 5.16 -16.02
CA TYR A 445 -0.12 5.33 -14.65
C TYR A 445 -1.39 4.51 -14.44
N TRP A 446 -2.29 4.47 -15.43
CA TRP A 446 -3.50 3.67 -15.37
C TRP A 446 -3.18 2.16 -15.32
N ARG A 447 -2.28 1.68 -16.18
CA ARG A 447 -1.86 0.27 -16.19
C ARG A 447 -1.18 -0.14 -14.89
N ASP A 448 -0.31 0.71 -14.39
CA ASP A 448 0.41 0.46 -13.14
C ASP A 448 -0.57 0.43 -11.95
N ASN A 449 -1.52 1.36 -11.90
CA ASN A 449 -2.48 1.44 -10.80
C ASN A 449 -3.47 0.27 -10.75
N ARG A 450 -3.75 -0.36 -11.90
CA ARG A 450 -4.70 -1.49 -11.97
C ARG A 450 -4.29 -2.68 -11.09
N LEU A 451 -3.00 -2.87 -10.84
CA LEU A 451 -2.49 -3.94 -9.98
C LEU A 451 -2.94 -3.77 -8.52
N ASN A 452 -3.06 -2.53 -8.04
CA ASN A 452 -3.27 -2.24 -6.62
C ASN A 452 -4.62 -2.78 -6.08
N MET A 453 -5.60 -3.03 -6.92
CA MET A 453 -6.85 -3.73 -6.54
C MET A 453 -6.68 -5.26 -6.39
N ILE A 454 -5.56 -5.83 -6.81
CA ILE A 454 -5.36 -7.28 -6.92
C ILE A 454 -4.39 -7.79 -5.85
N HIS A 455 -3.18 -7.23 -5.76
CA HIS A 455 -2.15 -7.74 -4.87
C HIS A 455 -2.38 -7.34 -3.39
N GLU A 456 -1.69 -7.99 -2.47
CA GLU A 456 -1.80 -7.80 -1.01
C GLU A 456 -3.24 -7.92 -0.48
N GLY A 457 -3.97 -8.90 -1.02
CA GLY A 457 -5.39 -9.11 -0.81
C GLY A 457 -6.24 -8.35 -1.82
N THR A 458 -7.00 -9.10 -2.63
CA THR A 458 -7.90 -8.50 -3.63
C THR A 458 -8.92 -7.57 -2.99
N HIS A 459 -9.49 -6.68 -3.79
CA HIS A 459 -10.53 -5.75 -3.34
C HIS A 459 -11.67 -6.46 -2.59
N GLY A 460 -12.16 -7.58 -3.12
CA GLY A 460 -13.18 -8.42 -2.45
C GLY A 460 -12.70 -9.01 -1.12
N ILE A 461 -11.44 -9.44 -1.01
CA ILE A 461 -10.87 -9.92 0.27
C ILE A 461 -10.81 -8.81 1.32
N GLN A 462 -10.46 -7.58 0.93
CA GLN A 462 -10.50 -6.43 1.85
C GLN A 462 -11.94 -6.13 2.30
N ALA A 463 -12.90 -6.26 1.41
CA ALA A 463 -14.31 -6.07 1.72
C ALA A 463 -14.83 -7.13 2.72
N LEU A 464 -14.48 -8.39 2.50
CA LEU A 464 -14.80 -9.49 3.42
C LEU A 464 -14.12 -9.30 4.78
N ASP A 465 -12.86 -8.86 4.80
CA ASP A 465 -12.13 -8.57 6.04
C ASP A 465 -12.78 -7.41 6.82
N LEU A 466 -13.18 -6.34 6.13
CA LEU A 466 -13.83 -5.20 6.76
C LEU A 466 -15.19 -5.60 7.37
N LEU A 467 -16.14 -6.06 6.55
CA LEU A 467 -17.51 -6.36 7.00
C LEU A 467 -17.59 -7.61 7.88
N GLY A 468 -16.80 -8.66 7.55
CA GLY A 468 -16.86 -9.95 8.23
C GLY A 468 -16.09 -10.00 9.54
N ARG A 469 -15.10 -9.13 9.72
CA ARG A 469 -14.22 -9.18 10.89
C ARG A 469 -14.03 -7.82 11.56
N LYS A 470 -13.53 -6.81 10.84
CA LYS A 470 -13.03 -5.57 11.45
C LYS A 470 -14.10 -4.74 12.15
N VAL A 471 -15.28 -4.63 11.55
CA VAL A 471 -16.39 -3.84 12.13
C VAL A 471 -17.17 -4.58 13.22
N VAL A 472 -17.04 -5.91 13.32
CA VAL A 472 -17.76 -6.73 14.32
C VAL A 472 -16.87 -7.24 15.45
N MET A 473 -15.55 -7.24 15.28
CA MET A 473 -14.63 -7.75 16.30
C MET A 473 -14.74 -6.94 17.59
N ASN A 474 -14.51 -7.62 18.72
CA ASN A 474 -14.62 -7.04 20.07
C ASN A 474 -15.96 -6.32 20.29
N GLY A 475 -17.06 -6.89 19.78
CA GLY A 475 -18.39 -6.29 19.91
C GLY A 475 -18.58 -4.97 19.17
N GLY A 476 -17.80 -4.73 18.12
CA GLY A 476 -17.86 -3.50 17.32
C GLY A 476 -17.06 -2.33 17.90
N ALA A 477 -16.13 -2.60 18.83
CA ALA A 477 -15.36 -1.56 19.50
C ALA A 477 -14.60 -0.63 18.52
N GLY A 478 -14.05 -1.19 17.42
CA GLY A 478 -13.36 -0.38 16.39
C GLY A 478 -14.30 0.58 15.67
N LEU A 479 -15.51 0.13 15.33
CA LEU A 479 -16.54 0.98 14.71
C LEU A 479 -17.01 2.07 15.68
N THR A 480 -17.18 1.74 16.96
CA THR A 480 -17.53 2.69 18.02
C THR A 480 -16.45 3.77 18.16
N LEU A 481 -15.18 3.36 18.18
CA LEU A 481 -14.05 4.29 18.28
C LEU A 481 -13.96 5.23 17.05
N LEU A 482 -14.16 4.69 15.83
CA LEU A 482 -14.23 5.51 14.61
C LEU A 482 -15.37 6.53 14.71
N GLY A 483 -16.55 6.10 15.19
CA GLY A 483 -17.68 7.00 15.44
C GLY A 483 -17.36 8.12 16.42
N ALA A 484 -16.62 7.83 17.50
CA ALA A 484 -16.15 8.85 18.43
C ALA A 484 -15.18 9.86 17.77
N ARG A 485 -14.27 9.39 16.92
CA ARG A 485 -13.36 10.29 16.16
C ARG A 485 -14.13 11.18 15.18
N ILE A 486 -15.09 10.61 14.45
CA ILE A 486 -15.99 11.39 13.58
C ILE A 486 -16.76 12.43 14.43
N GLY A 487 -17.27 12.04 15.61
CA GLY A 487 -17.98 12.93 16.53
C GLY A 487 -17.14 14.14 16.93
N CYS A 488 -15.86 13.95 17.29
CA CYS A 488 -14.97 15.06 17.61
C CYS A 488 -14.85 16.07 16.44
N THR A 489 -14.67 15.57 15.21
CA THR A 489 -14.63 16.44 14.01
C THR A 489 -15.95 17.17 13.80
N LEU A 490 -17.11 16.50 14.01
CA LEU A 490 -18.43 17.12 13.86
C LEU A 490 -18.66 18.24 14.88
N ASP A 491 -18.20 18.08 16.14
CA ASP A 491 -18.29 19.11 17.18
C ASP A 491 -17.47 20.36 16.81
N GLU A 492 -16.26 20.19 16.28
CA GLU A 492 -15.44 21.32 15.81
C GLU A 492 -16.08 22.01 14.59
N VAL A 493 -16.59 21.23 13.63
CA VAL A 493 -17.22 21.72 12.40
C VAL A 493 -18.50 22.52 12.70
N ALA A 494 -19.26 22.16 13.73
CA ALA A 494 -20.47 22.87 14.10
C ALA A 494 -20.22 24.35 14.46
N ALA A 495 -19.01 24.68 14.93
CA ALA A 495 -18.60 26.05 15.23
C ALA A 495 -18.16 26.86 13.98
N VAL A 496 -18.01 26.20 12.81
CA VAL A 496 -17.54 26.82 11.57
C VAL A 496 -18.70 26.91 10.56
N ALA A 497 -19.32 28.06 10.46
CA ALA A 497 -20.55 28.26 9.66
C ALA A 497 -20.43 27.79 8.20
N SER A 498 -19.26 27.96 7.56
CA SER A 498 -19.00 27.52 6.18
C SER A 498 -18.92 26.00 6.01
N LEU A 499 -18.72 25.24 7.11
CA LEU A 499 -18.55 23.78 7.10
C LEU A 499 -19.75 23.04 7.72
N ALA A 500 -20.63 23.71 8.46
CA ALA A 500 -21.69 23.08 9.23
C ALA A 500 -22.64 22.18 8.41
N ALA A 501 -23.00 22.59 7.18
CA ALA A 501 -23.85 21.77 6.31
C ALA A 501 -23.17 20.45 5.88
N PHE A 502 -21.86 20.46 5.65
CA PHE A 502 -21.08 19.27 5.35
C PHE A 502 -20.97 18.33 6.57
N GLY A 503 -20.86 18.92 7.77
CA GLY A 503 -20.92 18.15 9.02
C GLY A 503 -22.24 17.38 9.15
N GLN A 504 -23.39 18.00 8.85
CA GLN A 504 -24.68 17.31 8.87
C GLN A 504 -24.77 16.19 7.81
N ALA A 505 -24.23 16.42 6.61
CA ALA A 505 -24.18 15.40 5.56
C ALA A 505 -23.34 14.19 5.99
N LEU A 506 -22.17 14.42 6.61
CA LEU A 506 -21.33 13.35 7.16
C LEU A 506 -22.04 12.59 8.29
N ALA A 507 -22.67 13.30 9.23
CA ALA A 507 -23.42 12.67 10.33
C ALA A 507 -24.54 11.76 9.79
N THR A 508 -25.28 12.22 8.77
CA THR A 508 -26.32 11.42 8.11
C THR A 508 -25.73 10.17 7.45
N ALA A 509 -24.65 10.30 6.68
CA ALA A 509 -24.01 9.17 6.01
C ALA A 509 -23.44 8.16 7.03
N TRP A 510 -22.89 8.63 8.14
CA TRP A 510 -22.42 7.78 9.24
C TRP A 510 -23.55 6.96 9.86
N LEU A 511 -24.69 7.58 10.17
CA LEU A 511 -25.87 6.88 10.71
C LEU A 511 -26.40 5.83 9.72
N GLN A 512 -26.45 6.15 8.44
CA GLN A 512 -26.86 5.20 7.39
C GLN A 512 -25.89 4.01 7.30
N LEU A 513 -24.59 4.24 7.42
CA LEU A 513 -23.58 3.19 7.43
C LEU A 513 -23.75 2.26 8.64
N GLN A 514 -23.96 2.81 9.83
CA GLN A 514 -24.20 2.03 11.04
C GLN A 514 -25.48 1.17 10.90
N ALA A 515 -26.57 1.75 10.41
CA ALA A 515 -27.82 1.04 10.18
C ALA A 515 -27.65 -0.10 9.16
N ALA A 516 -26.91 0.13 8.07
CA ALA A 516 -26.64 -0.89 7.07
C ALA A 516 -25.74 -2.02 7.63
N THR A 517 -24.76 -1.69 8.48
CA THR A 517 -23.93 -2.69 9.18
C THR A 517 -24.77 -3.59 10.07
N GLN A 518 -25.68 -3.01 10.85
CA GLN A 518 -26.61 -3.78 11.70
C GLN A 518 -27.57 -4.64 10.87
N ALA A 519 -28.12 -4.08 9.78
CA ALA A 519 -29.01 -4.80 8.89
C ALA A 519 -28.33 -5.98 8.21
N ALA A 520 -27.09 -5.84 7.75
CA ALA A 520 -26.31 -6.92 7.15
C ALA A 520 -26.19 -8.13 8.08
N TRP A 521 -25.95 -7.91 9.36
CA TRP A 521 -25.76 -8.96 10.38
C TRP A 521 -27.04 -9.35 11.15
N SER A 522 -28.21 -8.84 10.77
CA SER A 522 -29.46 -9.02 11.53
C SER A 522 -29.93 -10.47 11.64
N THR A 523 -29.55 -11.35 10.71
CA THR A 523 -29.87 -12.78 10.75
C THR A 523 -28.78 -13.62 11.43
N GLY A 524 -27.61 -13.08 11.63
CA GLY A 524 -26.41 -13.82 12.10
C GLY A 524 -25.83 -14.78 11.07
N ASP A 525 -26.38 -14.86 9.86
CA ASP A 525 -25.82 -15.68 8.77
C ASP A 525 -24.71 -14.93 8.04
N ALA A 526 -23.50 -15.47 8.11
CA ALA A 526 -22.32 -14.87 7.47
C ALA A 526 -22.43 -14.85 5.95
N GLN A 527 -23.07 -15.83 5.30
CA GLN A 527 -23.23 -15.85 3.85
C GLN A 527 -24.14 -14.71 3.38
N GLU A 528 -25.22 -14.44 4.12
CA GLU A 528 -26.11 -13.31 3.86
C GLU A 528 -25.41 -11.97 4.11
N ALA A 529 -24.75 -11.84 5.27
CA ALA A 529 -24.08 -10.60 5.66
C ALA A 529 -23.00 -10.19 4.66
N LEU A 530 -22.22 -11.16 4.17
CA LEU A 530 -21.04 -10.91 3.33
C LEU A 530 -21.35 -10.91 1.82
N ALA A 531 -22.54 -11.26 1.38
CA ALA A 531 -22.91 -11.28 -0.03
C ALA A 531 -22.70 -9.93 -0.74
N ASN A 532 -22.81 -8.83 0.00
CA ASN A 532 -22.66 -7.45 -0.51
C ASN A 532 -21.50 -6.70 0.16
N ALA A 533 -20.42 -7.40 0.51
CA ALA A 533 -19.27 -6.80 1.21
C ALA A 533 -18.55 -5.72 0.37
N THR A 534 -18.46 -5.86 -0.96
CA THR A 534 -17.81 -4.86 -1.83
C THR A 534 -18.56 -3.52 -1.85
N PRO A 535 -19.88 -3.45 -2.10
CA PRO A 535 -20.66 -2.23 -1.91
C PRO A 535 -20.51 -1.61 -0.51
N TYR A 536 -20.41 -2.45 0.53
CA TYR A 536 -20.15 -1.97 1.89
C TYR A 536 -18.79 -1.28 2.00
N LEU A 537 -17.72 -1.90 1.49
CA LEU A 537 -16.37 -1.30 1.49
C LEU A 537 -16.35 0.04 0.73
N GLN A 538 -17.03 0.13 -0.41
CA GLN A 538 -17.15 1.37 -1.18
C GLN A 538 -17.83 2.47 -0.37
N ALA A 539 -18.98 2.17 0.24
CA ALA A 539 -19.69 3.13 1.07
C ALA A 539 -18.91 3.52 2.32
N PHE A 540 -18.33 2.54 3.02
CA PHE A 540 -17.51 2.77 4.21
C PHE A 540 -16.32 3.67 3.89
N GLY A 541 -15.62 3.37 2.81
CA GLY A 541 -14.49 4.16 2.35
C GLY A 541 -14.89 5.61 2.02
N HIS A 542 -16.02 5.84 1.35
CA HIS A 542 -16.51 7.20 1.08
C HIS A 542 -16.85 7.97 2.34
N VAL A 543 -17.45 7.32 3.34
CA VAL A 543 -17.74 7.96 4.64
C VAL A 543 -16.45 8.33 5.37
N VAL A 544 -15.46 7.44 5.38
CA VAL A 544 -14.13 7.71 5.97
C VAL A 544 -13.45 8.86 5.24
N LEU A 545 -13.47 8.88 3.91
CA LEU A 545 -12.86 9.96 3.13
C LEU A 545 -13.59 11.30 3.32
N ALA A 546 -14.91 11.29 3.45
CA ALA A 546 -15.68 12.49 3.78
C ALA A 546 -15.26 13.06 5.16
N TRP A 547 -15.11 12.18 6.16
CA TRP A 547 -14.58 12.57 7.46
C TRP A 547 -13.17 13.16 7.37
N VAL A 548 -12.24 12.48 6.70
CA VAL A 548 -10.86 12.96 6.52
C VAL A 548 -10.84 14.33 5.80
N TRP A 549 -11.64 14.48 4.74
CA TRP A 549 -11.75 15.76 4.03
C TRP A 549 -12.29 16.89 4.91
N LEU A 550 -13.25 16.58 5.78
CA LEU A 550 -13.83 17.58 6.66
C LEU A 550 -12.85 18.03 7.74
N ASP A 551 -12.06 17.08 8.27
CA ASP A 551 -11.01 17.36 9.24
C ASP A 551 -9.86 18.17 8.61
N VAL A 552 -9.45 17.83 7.39
CA VAL A 552 -8.50 18.64 6.59
C VAL A 552 -9.07 20.04 6.30
N ALA A 553 -10.38 20.18 6.05
CA ALA A 553 -11.01 21.47 5.82
C ALA A 553 -10.96 22.38 7.05
N LEU A 554 -11.07 21.84 8.27
CA LEU A 554 -10.85 22.58 9.50
C LEU A 554 -9.43 23.17 9.58
N ALA A 555 -8.42 22.36 9.22
CA ALA A 555 -7.04 22.85 9.16
C ALA A 555 -6.86 23.95 8.09
N CYS A 556 -7.50 23.79 6.92
CA CYS A 556 -7.51 24.84 5.89
C CYS A 556 -8.17 26.14 6.34
N GLN A 557 -9.30 26.04 7.05
CA GLN A 557 -9.99 27.22 7.59
C GLN A 557 -9.12 27.93 8.63
N ARG A 558 -8.50 27.17 9.57
CA ARG A 558 -7.53 27.74 10.52
C ARG A 558 -6.37 28.45 9.81
N GLY A 559 -5.86 27.87 8.70
CA GLY A 559 -4.82 28.48 7.89
C GLY A 559 -5.24 29.81 7.26
N LEU A 560 -6.47 29.89 6.73
CA LEU A 560 -7.03 31.12 6.16
C LEU A 560 -7.24 32.20 7.24
N ASP A 561 -7.81 31.83 8.39
CA ASP A 561 -8.10 32.77 9.49
C ASP A 561 -6.81 33.35 10.11
N GLN A 562 -5.73 32.57 10.10
CA GLN A 562 -4.41 32.97 10.62
C GLN A 562 -3.47 33.52 9.54
N ALA A 563 -3.94 33.69 8.30
CA ALA A 563 -3.14 34.09 7.14
C ALA A 563 -1.87 33.26 6.93
N ARG A 564 -1.94 31.95 7.22
CA ARG A 564 -0.84 31.00 7.00
C ARG A 564 -0.90 30.42 5.59
N GLY A 565 0.23 30.32 4.92
CA GLY A 565 0.34 29.75 3.59
C GLY A 565 -0.34 30.60 2.51
N ARG A 566 -0.56 30.00 1.33
CA ARG A 566 -1.20 30.70 0.20
C ARG A 566 -2.73 30.52 0.25
N PRO A 567 -3.54 31.59 0.26
CA PRO A 567 -5.02 31.44 0.28
C PRO A 567 -5.55 30.53 -0.85
N ALA A 568 -4.98 30.62 -2.05
CA ALA A 568 -5.37 29.78 -3.19
C ALA A 568 -5.14 28.28 -2.94
N PHE A 569 -4.15 27.90 -2.15
CA PHE A 569 -3.93 26.52 -1.74
C PHE A 569 -5.07 25.99 -0.88
N HIS A 570 -5.42 26.73 0.17
CA HIS A 570 -6.53 26.37 1.08
C HIS A 570 -7.87 26.35 0.36
N HIS A 571 -8.17 27.35 -0.48
CA HIS A 571 -9.38 27.34 -1.32
C HIS A 571 -9.43 26.14 -2.27
N GLY A 572 -8.28 25.72 -2.81
CA GLY A 572 -8.19 24.51 -3.64
C GLY A 572 -8.54 23.23 -2.87
N LYS A 573 -8.12 23.09 -1.60
CA LYS A 573 -8.49 21.97 -0.73
C LYS A 573 -9.98 22.01 -0.36
N LEU A 574 -10.49 23.16 0.05
CA LEU A 574 -11.91 23.35 0.36
C LEU A 574 -12.80 23.04 -0.86
N SER A 575 -12.37 23.40 -2.08
CA SER A 575 -13.09 23.06 -3.30
C SER A 575 -13.08 21.56 -3.61
N ALA A 576 -11.97 20.86 -3.34
CA ALA A 576 -11.89 19.40 -3.48
C ALA A 576 -12.76 18.69 -2.44
N MET A 577 -12.75 19.14 -1.18
CA MET A 577 -13.66 18.68 -0.13
C MET A 577 -15.12 18.86 -0.56
N ARG A 578 -15.49 20.07 -0.99
CA ARG A 578 -16.85 20.36 -1.46
C ARG A 578 -17.27 19.45 -2.62
N TYR A 579 -16.38 19.24 -3.62
CA TYR A 579 -16.64 18.31 -4.71
C TYR A 579 -16.95 16.91 -4.17
N PHE A 580 -16.15 16.42 -3.21
CA PHE A 580 -16.36 15.12 -2.63
C PHE A 580 -17.74 14.99 -1.96
N PHE A 581 -18.15 15.99 -1.20
CA PHE A 581 -19.46 16.00 -0.55
C PHE A 581 -20.63 16.12 -1.53
N ASP A 582 -20.49 16.94 -2.57
CA ASP A 582 -21.58 17.21 -3.51
C ASP A 582 -21.74 16.08 -4.55
N TYR A 583 -20.65 15.38 -4.95
CA TYR A 583 -20.66 14.44 -6.07
C TYR A 583 -20.37 12.98 -5.66
N GLU A 584 -19.59 12.76 -4.62
CA GLU A 584 -19.11 11.42 -4.26
C GLU A 584 -19.87 10.85 -3.04
N LEU A 585 -19.98 11.59 -1.96
CA LEU A 585 -20.65 11.12 -0.75
C LEU A 585 -22.11 10.64 -1.01
N PRO A 586 -22.91 11.27 -1.86
CA PRO A 586 -24.28 10.80 -2.16
C PRO A 586 -24.35 9.40 -2.76
N ARG A 587 -23.28 8.89 -3.38
CA ARG A 587 -23.23 7.52 -3.92
C ARG A 587 -23.39 6.45 -2.85
N THR A 588 -23.03 6.75 -1.60
CA THR A 588 -23.13 5.83 -0.47
C THR A 588 -24.54 5.32 -0.25
N GLY A 589 -25.55 6.14 -0.50
CA GLY A 589 -26.96 5.77 -0.33
C GLY A 589 -27.36 4.55 -1.17
N ALA A 590 -26.94 4.49 -2.45
CA ALA A 590 -27.26 3.38 -3.33
C ALA A 590 -26.56 2.07 -2.87
N TRP A 591 -25.28 2.16 -2.50
CA TRP A 591 -24.54 1.00 -2.01
C TRP A 591 -25.08 0.47 -0.68
N LEU A 592 -25.37 1.36 0.26
CA LEU A 592 -25.90 0.99 1.58
C LEU A 592 -27.32 0.40 1.48
N GLN A 593 -28.13 0.82 0.50
CA GLN A 593 -29.42 0.21 0.23
C GLN A 593 -29.29 -1.26 -0.18
N VAL A 594 -28.32 -1.60 -1.06
CA VAL A 594 -28.04 -2.98 -1.46
C VAL A 594 -27.57 -3.80 -0.26
N VAL A 595 -26.67 -3.25 0.57
CA VAL A 595 -26.17 -3.92 1.79
C VAL A 595 -27.31 -4.17 2.79
N ALA A 596 -28.08 -3.14 3.11
CA ALA A 596 -29.16 -3.21 4.11
C ALA A 596 -30.28 -4.17 3.70
N SER A 597 -30.55 -4.29 2.40
CA SER A 597 -31.54 -5.26 1.89
C SER A 597 -31.03 -6.71 1.93
N ARG A 598 -29.74 -6.95 2.20
CA ARG A 598 -29.10 -8.27 2.11
C ARG A 598 -29.39 -8.93 0.75
N ASN A 599 -29.31 -8.15 -0.35
CA ASN A 599 -29.69 -8.60 -1.68
C ASN A 599 -29.01 -9.95 -2.02
N PRO A 600 -29.79 -11.01 -2.27
CA PRO A 600 -29.23 -12.36 -2.45
C PRO A 600 -28.76 -12.64 -3.87
N LEU A 601 -29.00 -11.74 -4.84
CA LEU A 601 -28.82 -11.98 -6.26
C LEU A 601 -27.44 -12.57 -6.60
N CYS A 602 -26.38 -11.92 -6.13
CA CYS A 602 -25.02 -12.37 -6.45
C CYS A 602 -24.63 -13.68 -5.77
N ARG A 603 -25.21 -13.97 -4.60
CA ARG A 603 -25.00 -15.24 -3.87
C ARG A 603 -25.74 -16.40 -4.54
N ASP A 604 -26.96 -16.16 -4.98
CA ASP A 604 -27.89 -17.19 -5.43
C ASP A 604 -27.89 -17.36 -6.97
N MET A 605 -27.06 -16.59 -7.68
CA MET A 605 -26.91 -16.68 -9.14
C MET A 605 -26.37 -18.06 -9.53
N HIS A 606 -27.04 -18.76 -10.41
CA HIS A 606 -26.66 -20.08 -10.90
C HIS A 606 -25.62 -19.96 -12.02
N ASP A 607 -24.64 -20.88 -12.07
CA ASP A 607 -23.56 -20.89 -13.08
C ASP A 607 -24.12 -20.97 -14.50
N ASP A 608 -25.21 -21.73 -14.69
CA ASP A 608 -25.86 -21.91 -16.00
C ASP A 608 -26.60 -20.66 -16.52
N TRP A 609 -26.68 -19.60 -15.72
CA TRP A 609 -27.38 -18.35 -16.08
C TRP A 609 -26.43 -17.25 -16.57
N PHE A 610 -25.11 -17.49 -16.61
CA PHE A 610 -24.11 -16.56 -17.16
C PHE A 610 -23.89 -16.69 -18.68
#